data_5ae9791cb66a3ccb933b66006e36b331
#
_entry.id   5ae9791cb66a3ccb933b66006e36b331
#
_cell.length_a   1.000
_cell.length_b   1.000
_cell.length_c   1.000
_cell.angle_alpha   90.00
_cell.angle_beta   90.00
_cell.angle_gamma   90.00
#
_symmetry.space_group_name_H-M   'P 1'
#
loop_
_entity.id
_entity.type
_entity.pdbx_description
1 polymer ?
#
loop_
_entity_poly.entity_id
_entity_poly.type
_entity_poly.pdbx_seq_one_letter_code
_entity_poly.pdbx_strand_id
1 'polypeptide(L)'
;MFLAIDIGNTRLKWALFESAQPGQAPREQGAVFLERIDELAETAWKGLPAPRAMLGCNVAGEAVRHRVEEQLELSWDVPPRWAVSSTGEAGVVNGYAIPTRLGADRWVAQIGARWHMRRHGRQQPVLVVMVGTAVTVDAQDAQGRFLGGLIVPGHGIMLRALEGGTAGLRVPTGEVVPFPTNTSDALTSGGTYAITGAIERMHRHLHEHTGVEPHTIMTGGAGWKVSPYLGIAHELAETLIFDGLLAVQAARSGR
;
A
#
# COMPACT_ATOMS: atom_id res chain seq x y z
N MET A 1 13.77 4.63 19.33
CA MET A 1 12.57 4.21 18.59
C MET A 1 12.56 4.83 17.21
N PHE A 2 11.81 4.26 16.29
CA PHE A 2 11.66 4.70 14.92
C PHE A 2 10.17 4.81 14.57
N LEU A 3 9.76 5.93 13.97
CA LEU A 3 8.38 6.16 13.53
C LEU A 3 8.28 5.98 12.01
N ALA A 4 7.40 5.10 11.57
CA ALA A 4 7.03 4.93 10.16
C ALA A 4 5.66 5.55 9.90
N ILE A 5 5.50 6.31 8.81
CA ILE A 5 4.25 6.98 8.43
C ILE A 5 3.92 6.68 6.97
N ASP A 6 2.66 6.29 6.71
CA ASP A 6 2.09 6.11 5.37
C ASP A 6 0.90 7.07 5.20
N ILE A 7 1.06 8.09 4.35
CA ILE A 7 0.01 9.07 4.05
C ILE A 7 -0.63 8.72 2.70
N GLY A 8 -1.74 7.99 2.77
CA GLY A 8 -2.60 7.72 1.61
C GLY A 8 -3.67 8.81 1.41
N ASN A 9 -4.43 8.71 0.31
CA ASN A 9 -5.45 9.71 -0.05
C ASN A 9 -6.69 9.79 0.88
N THR A 10 -6.86 8.84 1.79
CA THR A 10 -8.02 8.79 2.69
C THR A 10 -7.61 8.74 4.15
N ARG A 11 -6.51 8.06 4.45
CA ARG A 11 -6.03 7.83 5.81
C ARG A 11 -4.52 8.00 5.89
N LEU A 12 -4.07 8.50 7.03
CA LEU A 12 -2.72 8.37 7.51
C LEU A 12 -2.65 7.11 8.38
N LYS A 13 -1.65 6.28 8.14
CA LYS A 13 -1.27 5.17 9.02
C LYS A 13 0.10 5.45 9.61
N TRP A 14 0.31 5.04 10.85
CA TRP A 14 1.59 5.19 11.51
C TRP A 14 1.91 3.96 12.36
N ALA A 15 3.21 3.71 12.56
CA ALA A 15 3.67 2.64 13.45
C ALA A 15 4.99 3.06 14.12
N LEU A 16 5.06 2.83 15.42
CA LEU A 16 6.24 3.09 16.25
C LEU A 16 6.95 1.78 16.55
N PHE A 17 8.23 1.69 16.20
CA PHE A 17 9.07 0.51 16.35
C PHE A 17 10.21 0.77 17.36
N GLU A 18 10.69 -0.29 18.02
CA GLU A 18 11.87 -0.19 18.89
C GLU A 18 13.15 0.23 18.11
N SER A 19 13.27 -0.25 16.87
CA SER A 19 14.37 0.08 15.96
C SER A 19 13.90 0.10 14.50
N ALA A 20 14.75 0.60 13.59
CA ALA A 20 14.46 0.61 12.16
C ALA A 20 14.85 -0.72 11.48
N GLN A 21 14.56 -1.86 12.09
CA GLN A 21 14.79 -3.18 11.50
C GLN A 21 13.50 -3.74 10.91
N PRO A 22 13.46 -4.11 9.61
CA PRO A 22 12.27 -4.68 9.00
C PRO A 22 11.87 -6.02 9.64
N GLY A 23 10.56 -6.30 9.64
CA GLY A 23 9.98 -7.53 10.18
C GLY A 23 9.81 -7.58 11.68
N GLN A 24 10.01 -6.47 12.37
CA GLN A 24 9.61 -6.32 13.76
C GLN A 24 8.11 -6.01 13.85
N ALA A 25 7.47 -6.52 14.89
CA ALA A 25 6.15 -6.01 15.25
C ALA A 25 6.26 -4.56 15.74
N PRO A 26 5.34 -3.68 15.36
CA PRO A 26 5.29 -2.36 15.95
C PRO A 26 4.95 -2.43 17.44
N ARG A 27 5.53 -1.54 18.23
CA ARG A 27 5.17 -1.37 19.64
C ARG A 27 3.79 -0.74 19.77
N GLU A 28 3.54 0.27 18.93
CA GLU A 28 2.27 0.98 18.83
C GLU A 28 1.99 1.26 17.35
N GLN A 29 0.73 1.25 16.96
CA GLN A 29 0.32 1.61 15.62
C GLN A 29 -1.10 2.17 15.61
N GLY A 30 -1.41 2.94 14.57
CA GLY A 30 -2.74 3.48 14.41
C GLY A 30 -3.00 4.00 13.01
N ALA A 31 -4.24 4.42 12.79
CA ALA A 31 -4.67 5.04 11.57
C ALA A 31 -5.70 6.14 11.88
N VAL A 32 -5.60 7.27 11.18
CA VAL A 32 -6.56 8.36 11.27
C VAL A 32 -7.02 8.76 9.87
N PHE A 33 -8.24 9.26 9.76
CA PHE A 33 -8.69 9.90 8.52
C PHE A 33 -7.97 11.23 8.32
N LEU A 34 -7.76 11.64 7.07
CA LEU A 34 -7.03 12.89 6.76
C LEU A 34 -7.68 14.15 7.35
N GLU A 35 -8.99 14.13 7.57
CA GLU A 35 -9.72 15.21 8.22
C GLU A 35 -9.31 15.42 9.69
N ARG A 36 -8.76 14.37 10.33
CA ARG A 36 -8.39 14.38 11.75
C ARG A 36 -6.89 14.41 12.00
N ILE A 37 -6.08 14.71 11.00
CA ILE A 37 -4.61 14.77 11.15
C ILE A 37 -4.20 15.80 12.21
N ASP A 38 -4.88 16.95 12.26
CA ASP A 38 -4.53 18.05 13.15
C ASP A 38 -4.75 17.75 14.65
N GLU A 39 -5.32 16.58 14.94
CA GLU A 39 -5.54 16.10 16.31
C GLU A 39 -4.47 15.07 16.76
N LEU A 40 -3.52 14.68 15.90
CA LEU A 40 -2.60 13.56 16.16
C LEU A 40 -1.78 13.76 17.44
N ALA A 41 -1.22 14.94 17.65
CA ALA A 41 -0.41 15.27 18.82
C ALA A 41 -1.19 15.16 20.14
N GLU A 42 -2.45 15.53 20.12
CA GLU A 42 -3.30 15.54 21.33
C GLU A 42 -4.06 14.22 21.54
N THR A 43 -4.08 13.36 20.52
CA THR A 43 -4.84 12.08 20.55
C THR A 43 -3.93 10.87 20.35
N ALA A 44 -3.76 10.44 19.11
CA ALA A 44 -3.12 9.16 18.77
C ALA A 44 -1.62 9.12 19.12
N TRP A 45 -0.94 10.26 19.17
CA TRP A 45 0.47 10.36 19.53
C TRP A 45 0.72 10.82 20.96
N LYS A 46 -0.33 11.23 21.66
CA LYS A 46 -0.22 11.72 23.04
C LYS A 46 0.34 10.65 23.97
N GLY A 47 1.43 11.02 24.66
CA GLY A 47 2.07 10.13 25.64
C GLY A 47 2.90 8.99 25.04
N LEU A 48 2.99 8.89 23.72
CA LEU A 48 3.92 7.96 23.09
C LEU A 48 5.37 8.40 23.31
N PRO A 49 6.31 7.46 23.47
CA PRO A 49 7.70 7.79 23.61
C PRO A 49 8.26 8.40 22.32
N ALA A 50 9.11 9.42 22.47
CA ALA A 50 9.73 10.12 21.35
C ALA A 50 10.56 9.17 20.45
N PRO A 51 10.29 9.13 19.14
CA PRO A 51 11.16 8.44 18.21
C PRO A 51 12.47 9.20 18.02
N ARG A 52 13.56 8.47 17.75
CA ARG A 52 14.86 9.09 17.43
C ARG A 52 14.98 9.50 15.97
N ALA A 53 14.14 8.90 15.12
CA ALA A 53 14.07 9.16 13.69
C ALA A 53 12.70 8.74 13.16
N MET A 54 12.30 9.34 12.04
CA MET A 54 11.13 8.93 11.30
C MET A 54 11.44 8.81 9.80
N LEU A 55 10.66 7.99 9.12
CA LEU A 55 10.57 7.95 7.66
C LEU A 55 9.10 7.71 7.28
N GLY A 56 8.60 8.54 6.38
CA GLY A 56 7.25 8.37 5.83
C GLY A 56 7.23 8.28 4.32
N CYS A 57 6.11 7.84 3.76
CA CYS A 57 5.74 8.05 2.37
C CYS A 57 4.44 8.86 2.30
N ASN A 58 4.31 9.68 1.26
CA ASN A 58 3.16 10.57 1.09
C ASN A 58 2.71 10.58 -0.37
N VAL A 59 1.41 10.34 -0.59
CA VAL A 59 0.74 10.45 -1.89
C VAL A 59 -0.52 11.33 -1.82
N ALA A 60 -0.75 12.00 -0.70
CA ALA A 60 -1.91 12.89 -0.47
C ALA A 60 -1.63 14.37 -0.77
N GLY A 61 -0.41 14.68 -1.26
CA GLY A 61 -0.01 16.04 -1.63
C GLY A 61 0.71 16.81 -0.51
N GLU A 62 1.30 17.94 -0.89
CA GLU A 62 2.16 18.77 -0.02
C GLU A 62 1.39 19.35 1.17
N ALA A 63 0.16 19.81 0.97
CA ALA A 63 -0.65 20.40 2.04
C ALA A 63 -0.90 19.41 3.18
N VAL A 64 -1.18 18.16 2.87
CA VAL A 64 -1.36 17.10 3.89
C VAL A 64 -0.02 16.79 4.57
N ARG A 65 1.08 16.77 3.81
CA ARG A 65 2.41 16.57 4.37
C ARG A 65 2.74 17.63 5.41
N HIS A 66 2.54 18.92 5.12
CA HIS A 66 2.81 20.01 6.06
C HIS A 66 1.99 19.87 7.35
N ARG A 67 0.71 19.54 7.27
CA ARG A 67 -0.12 19.30 8.46
C ARG A 67 0.45 18.17 9.35
N VAL A 68 0.99 17.12 8.75
CA VAL A 68 1.65 16.02 9.50
C VAL A 68 2.97 16.50 10.11
N GLU A 69 3.75 17.30 9.39
CA GLU A 69 4.99 17.88 9.90
C GLU A 69 4.73 18.80 11.11
N GLU A 70 3.69 19.62 11.09
CA GLU A 70 3.24 20.41 12.25
C GLU A 70 2.89 19.52 13.45
N GLN A 71 2.20 18.39 13.24
CA GLN A 71 1.89 17.46 14.33
C GLN A 71 3.14 16.76 14.89
N LEU A 72 4.16 16.51 14.05
CA LEU A 72 5.44 15.97 14.50
C LEU A 72 6.18 16.98 15.38
N GLU A 73 6.22 18.28 15.00
CA GLU A 73 6.82 19.36 15.79
C GLU A 73 6.11 19.54 17.14
N LEU A 74 4.78 19.45 17.16
CA LEU A 74 3.99 19.55 18.40
C LEU A 74 4.22 18.35 19.35
N SER A 75 4.48 17.16 18.81
CA SER A 75 4.64 15.93 19.59
C SER A 75 6.08 15.68 20.01
N TRP A 76 7.02 15.90 19.08
CA TRP A 76 8.42 15.49 19.23
C TRP A 76 9.35 16.38 18.38
N ASP A 77 10.55 16.63 18.86
CA ASP A 77 11.60 17.30 18.07
C ASP A 77 12.32 16.26 17.16
N VAL A 78 11.62 15.77 16.15
CA VAL A 78 12.14 14.78 15.20
C VAL A 78 12.02 15.32 13.78
N PRO A 79 13.14 15.51 13.06
CA PRO A 79 13.13 16.01 11.70
C PRO A 79 12.35 15.08 10.76
N PRO A 80 11.35 15.57 10.03
CA PRO A 80 10.58 14.76 9.10
C PRO A 80 11.45 14.32 7.91
N ARG A 81 11.37 13.04 7.56
CA ARG A 81 12.02 12.45 6.39
C ARG A 81 11.01 11.72 5.54
N TRP A 82 11.09 11.91 4.23
CA TRP A 82 10.14 11.31 3.30
C TRP A 82 10.85 10.43 2.28
N ALA A 83 10.30 9.25 2.04
CA ALA A 83 10.72 8.37 0.97
C ALA A 83 10.20 8.94 -0.36
N VAL A 84 11.08 9.01 -1.33
CA VAL A 84 10.78 9.40 -2.70
C VAL A 84 11.25 8.30 -3.64
N SER A 85 10.50 8.10 -4.73
CA SER A 85 10.89 7.12 -5.72
C SER A 85 12.18 7.51 -6.42
N SER A 86 13.09 6.57 -6.56
CA SER A 86 14.41 6.74 -7.15
C SER A 86 14.68 5.65 -8.21
N THR A 87 15.83 5.71 -8.86
CA THR A 87 16.26 4.69 -9.83
C THR A 87 16.52 3.32 -9.21
N GLY A 88 16.89 3.30 -7.92
CA GLY A 88 17.08 2.06 -7.18
C GLY A 88 17.39 2.30 -5.71
N GLU A 89 16.84 1.48 -4.82
CA GLU A 89 17.05 1.54 -3.37
C GLU A 89 16.71 0.19 -2.71
N ALA A 90 17.42 -0.15 -1.64
CA ALA A 90 17.17 -1.34 -0.81
C ALA A 90 17.04 -2.67 -1.60
N GLY A 91 17.76 -2.79 -2.71
CA GLY A 91 17.78 -3.99 -3.56
C GLY A 91 16.62 -4.08 -4.56
N VAL A 92 15.92 -2.98 -4.79
CA VAL A 92 14.94 -2.82 -5.87
C VAL A 92 15.47 -1.85 -6.92
N VAL A 93 15.31 -2.19 -8.20
CA VAL A 93 15.59 -1.32 -9.34
C VAL A 93 14.27 -0.84 -9.94
N ASN A 94 14.11 0.45 -10.11
CA ASN A 94 12.90 1.05 -10.65
C ASN A 94 12.91 1.00 -12.18
N GLY A 95 11.99 0.23 -12.77
CA GLY A 95 11.81 0.13 -14.21
C GLY A 95 10.82 1.14 -14.81
N TYR A 96 10.34 2.09 -14.01
CA TYR A 96 9.43 3.11 -14.49
C TYR A 96 10.14 4.05 -15.48
N ALA A 97 9.47 4.47 -16.56
CA ALA A 97 10.08 5.31 -17.61
C ALA A 97 10.70 6.60 -17.03
N ILE A 98 10.05 7.18 -16.03
CA ILE A 98 10.57 8.29 -15.24
C ILE A 98 10.47 7.87 -13.77
N PRO A 99 11.55 7.37 -13.16
CA PRO A 99 11.53 6.76 -11.83
C PRO A 99 10.91 7.63 -10.74
N THR A 100 11.13 8.94 -10.78
CA THR A 100 10.60 9.90 -9.81
C THR A 100 9.09 10.13 -9.90
N ARG A 101 8.43 9.65 -10.97
CA ARG A 101 6.96 9.72 -11.13
C ARG A 101 6.21 8.52 -10.57
N LEU A 102 6.91 7.48 -10.15
CA LEU A 102 6.26 6.38 -9.43
C LEU A 102 5.79 6.89 -8.07
N GLY A 103 4.56 6.58 -7.67
CA GLY A 103 4.04 6.93 -6.34
C GLY A 103 4.94 6.38 -5.22
N ALA A 104 5.17 7.18 -4.20
CA ALA A 104 6.06 6.80 -3.10
C ALA A 104 5.56 5.57 -2.34
N ASP A 105 4.25 5.42 -2.18
CA ASP A 105 3.60 4.26 -1.58
C ASP A 105 3.87 2.97 -2.37
N ARG A 106 3.71 3.02 -3.70
CA ARG A 106 4.01 1.89 -4.59
C ARG A 106 5.50 1.53 -4.55
N TRP A 107 6.38 2.54 -4.57
CA TRP A 107 7.82 2.34 -4.46
C TRP A 107 8.21 1.64 -3.16
N VAL A 108 7.72 2.13 -2.04
CA VAL A 108 7.98 1.55 -0.71
C VAL A 108 7.38 0.15 -0.60
N ALA A 109 6.19 -0.10 -1.16
CA ALA A 109 5.59 -1.43 -1.18
C ALA A 109 6.44 -2.45 -1.98
N GLN A 110 7.05 -2.03 -3.11
CA GLN A 110 7.98 -2.89 -3.86
C GLN A 110 9.23 -3.24 -3.03
N ILE A 111 9.77 -2.30 -2.28
CA ILE A 111 10.90 -2.54 -1.38
C ILE A 111 10.51 -3.49 -0.25
N GLY A 112 9.33 -3.29 0.34
CA GLY A 112 8.78 -4.18 1.35
C GLY A 112 8.60 -5.61 0.84
N ALA A 113 8.04 -5.75 -0.36
CA ALA A 113 7.88 -7.06 -1.00
C ALA A 113 9.24 -7.74 -1.28
N ARG A 114 10.23 -6.98 -1.79
CA ARG A 114 11.58 -7.51 -2.00
C ARG A 114 12.22 -8.01 -0.72
N TRP A 115 12.11 -7.24 0.35
CA TRP A 115 12.59 -7.64 1.67
C TRP A 115 11.86 -8.89 2.17
N HIS A 116 10.54 -8.92 2.08
CA HIS A 116 9.69 -10.04 2.48
C HIS A 116 10.08 -11.33 1.75
N MET A 117 10.23 -11.28 0.44
CA MET A 117 10.63 -12.41 -0.38
C MET A 117 12.02 -12.96 0.05
N ARG A 118 12.99 -12.06 0.24
CA ARG A 118 14.36 -12.44 0.68
C ARG A 118 14.37 -13.06 2.06
N ARG A 119 13.64 -12.50 3.01
CA ARG A 119 13.54 -13.03 4.37
C ARG A 119 13.04 -14.48 4.38
N HIS A 120 12.13 -14.83 3.49
CA HIS A 120 11.56 -16.17 3.37
C HIS A 120 12.34 -17.08 2.39
N GLY A 121 13.50 -16.65 1.90
CA GLY A 121 14.31 -17.41 0.96
C GLY A 121 13.68 -17.61 -0.42
N ARG A 122 12.67 -16.81 -0.76
CA ARG A 122 11.94 -16.89 -2.02
C ARG A 122 12.66 -16.11 -3.12
N GLN A 123 12.82 -16.74 -4.28
CA GLN A 123 13.52 -16.17 -5.45
C GLN A 123 12.64 -16.07 -6.69
N GLN A 124 11.33 -16.19 -6.54
CA GLN A 124 10.38 -16.06 -7.64
C GLN A 124 9.96 -14.59 -7.85
N PRO A 125 9.39 -14.26 -9.02
CA PRO A 125 8.76 -12.98 -9.25
C PRO A 125 7.65 -12.71 -8.23
N VAL A 126 7.38 -11.44 -7.94
CA VAL A 126 6.32 -11.07 -6.99
C VAL A 126 5.34 -10.08 -7.63
N LEU A 127 4.06 -10.34 -7.42
CA LEU A 127 2.99 -9.42 -7.72
C LEU A 127 2.54 -8.75 -6.42
N VAL A 128 2.66 -7.44 -6.34
CA VAL A 128 2.27 -6.64 -5.18
C VAL A 128 0.94 -5.97 -5.46
N VAL A 129 -0.06 -6.30 -4.65
CA VAL A 129 -1.42 -5.79 -4.78
C VAL A 129 -1.75 -4.92 -3.57
N MET A 130 -2.02 -3.64 -3.78
CA MET A 130 -2.50 -2.75 -2.72
C MET A 130 -3.96 -2.41 -2.95
N VAL A 131 -4.83 -2.81 -2.03
CA VAL A 131 -6.28 -2.61 -2.12
C VAL A 131 -6.73 -1.53 -1.16
N GLY A 132 -7.01 -0.36 -1.71
CA GLY A 132 -7.42 0.84 -0.96
C GLY A 132 -8.45 1.67 -1.72
N THR A 133 -8.33 2.98 -1.62
CA THR A 133 -9.12 3.97 -2.39
C THR A 133 -8.94 3.76 -3.89
N ALA A 134 -7.70 3.55 -4.32
CA ALA A 134 -7.35 2.93 -5.59
C ALA A 134 -6.83 1.51 -5.33
N VAL A 135 -6.83 0.67 -6.36
CA VAL A 135 -6.14 -0.63 -6.34
C VAL A 135 -4.95 -0.53 -7.28
N THR A 136 -3.76 -0.86 -6.78
CA THR A 136 -2.56 -0.98 -7.61
C THR A 136 -2.14 -2.44 -7.69
N VAL A 137 -1.68 -2.84 -8.87
CA VAL A 137 -1.19 -4.21 -9.12
C VAL A 137 0.15 -4.10 -9.82
N ASP A 138 1.21 -4.38 -9.10
CA ASP A 138 2.58 -4.04 -9.42
C ASP A 138 3.46 -5.29 -9.54
N ALA A 139 4.16 -5.43 -10.65
CA ALA A 139 4.99 -6.59 -10.96
C ALA A 139 6.47 -6.31 -10.72
N GLN A 140 7.14 -7.24 -10.04
CA GLN A 140 8.58 -7.23 -9.81
C GLN A 140 9.16 -8.59 -10.19
N ASP A 141 10.28 -8.60 -10.91
CA ASP A 141 10.98 -9.84 -11.24
C ASP A 141 11.75 -10.42 -10.04
N ALA A 142 12.28 -11.64 -10.21
CA ALA A 142 13.04 -12.34 -9.20
C ALA A 142 14.34 -11.61 -8.78
N GLN A 143 14.87 -10.71 -9.61
CA GLN A 143 16.07 -9.92 -9.34
C GLN A 143 15.75 -8.64 -8.55
N GLY A 144 14.48 -8.29 -8.42
CA GLY A 144 14.01 -7.08 -7.73
C GLY A 144 13.83 -5.89 -8.66
N ARG A 145 13.71 -6.12 -9.97
CA ARG A 145 13.37 -5.07 -10.91
C ARG A 145 11.86 -4.88 -10.95
N PHE A 146 11.40 -3.70 -10.63
CA PHE A 146 10.02 -3.28 -10.85
C PHE A 146 9.76 -3.16 -12.36
N LEU A 147 8.87 -3.99 -12.88
CA LEU A 147 8.58 -4.09 -14.31
C LEU A 147 7.50 -3.12 -14.76
N GLY A 148 6.68 -2.67 -13.83
CA GLY A 148 5.52 -1.83 -14.06
C GLY A 148 4.27 -2.37 -13.37
N GLY A 149 3.17 -1.69 -13.54
CA GLY A 149 1.92 -2.09 -12.92
C GLY A 149 0.76 -1.22 -13.40
N LEU A 150 -0.42 -1.54 -12.91
CA LEU A 150 -1.65 -0.83 -13.24
C LEU A 150 -2.29 -0.21 -11.99
N ILE A 151 -3.13 0.77 -12.24
CA ILE A 151 -3.95 1.42 -11.22
C ILE A 151 -5.40 1.33 -11.69
N VAL A 152 -6.27 0.79 -10.85
CA VAL A 152 -7.72 0.77 -11.09
C VAL A 152 -8.45 1.45 -9.92
N PRO A 153 -9.65 1.97 -10.12
CA PRO A 153 -10.43 2.51 -9.02
C PRO A 153 -10.70 1.41 -7.98
N GLY A 154 -10.63 1.75 -6.71
CA GLY A 154 -11.11 0.85 -5.66
C GLY A 154 -12.63 0.69 -5.73
N HIS A 155 -13.15 -0.38 -5.13
CA HIS A 155 -14.57 -0.76 -5.20
C HIS A 155 -15.51 0.42 -4.87
N GLY A 156 -15.22 1.19 -3.79
CA GLY A 156 -16.04 2.34 -3.43
C GLY A 156 -16.02 3.48 -4.45
N ILE A 157 -14.92 3.69 -5.18
CA ILE A 157 -14.88 4.68 -6.27
C ILE A 157 -15.73 4.21 -7.45
N MET A 158 -15.62 2.93 -7.83
CA MET A 158 -16.42 2.34 -8.91
C MET A 158 -17.92 2.52 -8.65
N LEU A 159 -18.37 2.18 -7.44
CA LEU A 159 -19.78 2.33 -7.06
C LEU A 159 -20.23 3.78 -7.12
N ARG A 160 -19.50 4.70 -6.50
CA ARG A 160 -19.84 6.14 -6.54
C ARG A 160 -19.86 6.72 -7.95
N ALA A 161 -18.96 6.28 -8.82
CA ALA A 161 -18.94 6.72 -10.22
C ALA A 161 -20.22 6.28 -10.96
N LEU A 162 -20.70 5.06 -10.72
CA LEU A 162 -21.94 4.56 -11.30
C LEU A 162 -23.17 5.24 -10.70
N GLU A 163 -23.21 5.47 -9.38
CA GLU A 163 -24.27 6.24 -8.71
C GLU A 163 -24.40 7.67 -9.24
N GLY A 164 -23.27 8.34 -9.48
CA GLY A 164 -23.23 9.71 -9.99
C GLY A 164 -23.53 9.80 -11.49
N GLY A 165 -23.23 8.75 -12.25
CA GLY A 165 -23.38 8.71 -13.72
C GLY A 165 -24.72 8.14 -14.21
N THR A 166 -25.57 7.60 -13.31
CA THR A 166 -26.82 6.91 -13.72
C THR A 166 -27.97 7.21 -12.74
N ALA A 167 -29.18 7.37 -13.29
CA ALA A 167 -30.35 7.77 -12.50
C ALA A 167 -30.90 6.68 -11.55
N GLY A 168 -30.47 5.42 -11.67
CA GLY A 168 -31.10 4.28 -10.99
C GLY A 168 -30.17 3.39 -10.15
N LEU A 169 -28.88 3.76 -9.95
CA LEU A 169 -27.92 2.88 -9.30
C LEU A 169 -27.60 3.26 -7.84
N ARG A 170 -28.46 4.03 -7.18
CA ARG A 170 -28.41 4.26 -5.72
C ARG A 170 -29.10 3.12 -4.99
N VAL A 171 -28.39 2.02 -4.85
CA VAL A 171 -28.90 0.82 -4.18
C VAL A 171 -27.99 0.43 -3.02
N PRO A 172 -28.48 -0.30 -2.02
CA PRO A 172 -27.64 -0.84 -0.95
C PRO A 172 -26.51 -1.72 -1.50
N THR A 173 -25.44 -1.88 -0.73
CA THR A 173 -24.39 -2.86 -1.04
C THR A 173 -25.01 -4.26 -1.08
N GLY A 174 -24.77 -4.97 -2.17
CA GLY A 174 -25.19 -6.35 -2.35
C GLY A 174 -24.11 -7.35 -1.97
N GLU A 175 -24.35 -8.61 -2.34
CA GLU A 175 -23.42 -9.70 -2.16
C GLU A 175 -22.65 -9.99 -3.46
N VAL A 176 -21.47 -10.64 -3.31
CA VAL A 176 -20.70 -11.11 -4.46
C VAL A 176 -21.17 -12.50 -4.83
N VAL A 177 -21.81 -12.62 -5.99
CA VAL A 177 -22.35 -13.89 -6.51
C VAL A 177 -21.97 -14.09 -7.97
N PRO A 178 -21.85 -15.35 -8.46
CA PRO A 178 -21.39 -15.63 -9.82
C PRO A 178 -22.32 -15.05 -10.91
N PHE A 179 -23.63 -15.10 -10.70
CA PHE A 179 -24.67 -14.65 -11.65
C PHE A 179 -25.71 -13.79 -10.92
N PRO A 180 -25.44 -12.48 -10.71
CA PRO A 180 -26.35 -11.60 -10.00
C PRO A 180 -27.69 -11.44 -10.73
N THR A 181 -28.79 -11.49 -9.99
CA THR A 181 -30.16 -11.33 -10.52
C THR A 181 -30.85 -10.06 -9.99
N ASN A 182 -30.12 -9.20 -9.28
CA ASN A 182 -30.56 -7.88 -8.83
C ASN A 182 -29.44 -6.86 -8.94
N THR A 183 -29.77 -5.58 -8.93
CA THR A 183 -28.83 -4.47 -9.17
C THR A 183 -27.75 -4.35 -8.08
N SER A 184 -28.10 -4.57 -6.81
CA SER A 184 -27.14 -4.48 -5.69
C SER A 184 -26.02 -5.51 -5.84
N ASP A 185 -26.38 -6.76 -6.06
CA ASP A 185 -25.41 -7.84 -6.25
C ASP A 185 -24.63 -7.68 -7.57
N ALA A 186 -25.28 -7.18 -8.62
CA ALA A 186 -24.62 -6.93 -9.90
C ALA A 186 -23.51 -5.87 -9.77
N LEU A 187 -23.77 -4.77 -9.06
CA LEU A 187 -22.79 -3.72 -8.79
C LEU A 187 -21.65 -4.25 -7.91
N THR A 188 -21.99 -4.96 -6.83
CA THR A 188 -21.01 -5.47 -5.87
C THR A 188 -20.12 -6.55 -6.51
N SER A 189 -20.72 -7.50 -7.25
CA SER A 189 -19.98 -8.54 -7.97
C SER A 189 -19.14 -7.94 -9.09
N GLY A 190 -19.70 -7.00 -9.88
CA GLY A 190 -19.00 -6.35 -10.97
C GLY A 190 -17.73 -5.61 -10.53
N GLY A 191 -17.82 -4.81 -9.46
CA GLY A 191 -16.67 -4.13 -8.89
C GLY A 191 -15.61 -5.10 -8.33
N THR A 192 -16.05 -6.16 -7.66
CA THR A 192 -15.15 -7.20 -7.15
C THR A 192 -14.46 -7.94 -8.30
N TYR A 193 -15.18 -8.38 -9.32
CA TYR A 193 -14.61 -9.10 -10.46
C TYR A 193 -13.72 -8.22 -11.34
N ALA A 194 -13.99 -6.92 -11.43
CA ALA A 194 -13.09 -5.99 -12.10
C ALA A 194 -11.71 -5.94 -11.41
N ILE A 195 -11.69 -5.95 -10.07
CA ILE A 195 -10.46 -5.95 -9.28
C ILE A 195 -9.75 -7.31 -9.37
N THR A 196 -10.44 -8.41 -9.07
CA THR A 196 -9.83 -9.75 -9.10
C THR A 196 -9.35 -10.13 -10.48
N GLY A 197 -10.15 -9.84 -11.53
CA GLY A 197 -9.77 -10.09 -12.92
C GLY A 197 -8.53 -9.28 -13.35
N ALA A 198 -8.37 -8.05 -12.87
CA ALA A 198 -7.15 -7.25 -13.12
C ALA A 198 -5.92 -7.88 -12.44
N ILE A 199 -6.07 -8.35 -11.20
CA ILE A 199 -4.99 -9.04 -10.46
C ILE A 199 -4.59 -10.33 -11.17
N GLU A 200 -5.56 -11.19 -11.50
CA GLU A 200 -5.34 -12.46 -12.18
C GLU A 200 -4.74 -12.28 -13.58
N ARG A 201 -5.14 -11.23 -14.30
CA ARG A 201 -4.54 -10.88 -15.59
C ARG A 201 -3.06 -10.51 -15.42
N MET A 202 -2.73 -9.66 -14.44
CA MET A 202 -1.35 -9.26 -14.20
C MET A 202 -0.48 -10.41 -13.68
N HIS A 203 -1.04 -11.28 -12.85
CA HIS A 203 -0.38 -12.50 -12.41
C HIS A 203 0.02 -13.38 -13.60
N ARG A 204 -0.92 -13.63 -14.52
CA ARG A 204 -0.67 -14.39 -15.74
C ARG A 204 0.38 -13.72 -16.63
N HIS A 205 0.33 -12.40 -16.83
CA HIS A 205 1.34 -11.68 -17.62
C HIS A 205 2.73 -11.79 -16.99
N LEU A 206 2.84 -11.71 -15.66
CA LEU A 206 4.12 -11.87 -14.97
C LEU A 206 4.64 -13.31 -15.11
N HIS A 207 3.75 -14.31 -15.00
CA HIS A 207 4.10 -15.72 -15.25
C HIS A 207 4.59 -15.93 -16.69
N GLU A 208 3.85 -15.47 -17.69
CA GLU A 208 4.21 -15.57 -19.11
C GLU A 208 5.54 -14.88 -19.42
N HIS A 209 5.79 -13.71 -18.79
CA HIS A 209 7.02 -12.94 -19.00
C HIS A 209 8.26 -13.61 -18.39
N THR A 210 8.12 -14.26 -17.23
CA THR A 210 9.25 -14.80 -16.47
C THR A 210 9.42 -16.31 -16.59
N GLY A 211 8.39 -17.02 -17.05
CA GLY A 211 8.33 -18.49 -17.07
C GLY A 211 8.24 -19.13 -15.69
N VAL A 212 8.05 -18.34 -14.64
CA VAL A 212 7.99 -18.80 -13.23
C VAL A 212 6.70 -18.30 -12.58
N GLU A 213 6.07 -19.17 -11.79
CA GLU A 213 4.86 -18.83 -11.05
C GLU A 213 5.13 -17.69 -10.06
N PRO A 214 4.42 -16.53 -10.19
CA PRO A 214 4.65 -15.40 -9.30
C PRO A 214 4.10 -15.67 -7.89
N HIS A 215 4.77 -15.13 -6.89
CA HIS A 215 4.21 -15.01 -5.56
C HIS A 215 3.35 -13.74 -5.48
N THR A 216 2.09 -13.86 -5.06
CA THR A 216 1.20 -12.69 -4.93
C THR A 216 1.10 -12.26 -3.47
N ILE A 217 1.48 -11.02 -3.19
CA ILE A 217 1.35 -10.38 -1.87
C ILE A 217 0.27 -9.31 -1.97
N MET A 218 -0.75 -9.40 -1.12
CA MET A 218 -1.82 -8.43 -1.04
C MET A 218 -1.73 -7.62 0.25
N THR A 219 -1.85 -6.31 0.14
CA THR A 219 -1.88 -5.36 1.26
C THR A 219 -2.99 -4.33 1.08
N GLY A 220 -3.10 -3.40 2.01
CA GLY A 220 -4.10 -2.34 1.98
C GLY A 220 -5.34 -2.65 2.82
N GLY A 221 -6.03 -1.59 3.24
CA GLY A 221 -7.12 -1.70 4.22
C GLY A 221 -8.38 -2.44 3.73
N ALA A 222 -8.48 -2.74 2.44
CA ALA A 222 -9.60 -3.48 1.85
C ALA A 222 -9.18 -4.82 1.22
N GLY A 223 -7.91 -5.23 1.37
CA GLY A 223 -7.40 -6.50 0.82
C GLY A 223 -8.20 -7.71 1.28
N TRP A 224 -8.54 -7.77 2.57
CA TRP A 224 -9.35 -8.85 3.14
C TRP A 224 -10.75 -9.01 2.50
N LYS A 225 -11.32 -7.93 1.91
CA LYS A 225 -12.61 -7.98 1.22
C LYS A 225 -12.51 -8.62 -0.17
N VAL A 226 -11.37 -8.47 -0.81
CA VAL A 226 -11.10 -8.98 -2.18
C VAL A 226 -10.54 -10.38 -2.14
N SER A 227 -9.73 -10.68 -1.13
CA SER A 227 -9.04 -11.97 -0.93
C SER A 227 -9.94 -13.22 -1.11
N PRO A 228 -11.17 -13.28 -0.56
CA PRO A 228 -12.02 -14.46 -0.72
C PRO A 228 -12.46 -14.77 -2.16
N TYR A 229 -12.36 -13.79 -3.05
CA TYR A 229 -12.83 -13.90 -4.45
C TYR A 229 -11.68 -13.99 -5.45
N LEU A 230 -10.45 -14.06 -5.00
CA LEU A 230 -9.27 -14.14 -5.85
C LEU A 230 -8.93 -15.62 -6.12
N GLY A 231 -8.94 -16.03 -7.39
CA GLY A 231 -8.74 -17.41 -7.82
C GLY A 231 -7.29 -17.90 -7.87
N ILE A 232 -6.31 -17.09 -7.40
CA ILE A 232 -4.89 -17.44 -7.35
C ILE A 232 -4.38 -17.50 -5.92
N ALA A 233 -3.30 -18.27 -5.70
CA ALA A 233 -2.63 -18.31 -4.42
C ALA A 233 -2.05 -16.94 -4.06
N HIS A 234 -2.30 -16.46 -2.86
CA HIS A 234 -1.83 -15.17 -2.38
C HIS A 234 -1.68 -15.16 -0.86
N GLU A 235 -0.93 -14.20 -0.35
CA GLU A 235 -0.84 -13.93 1.09
C GLU A 235 -1.22 -12.49 1.41
N LEU A 236 -1.79 -12.26 2.59
CA LEU A 236 -2.09 -10.94 3.11
C LEU A 236 -0.91 -10.45 3.97
N ALA A 237 -0.36 -9.28 3.65
CA ALA A 237 0.74 -8.65 4.36
C ALA A 237 0.37 -7.21 4.73
N GLU A 238 -0.26 -7.01 5.88
CA GLU A 238 -0.80 -5.71 6.31
C GLU A 238 0.31 -4.68 6.58
N THR A 239 1.50 -5.12 6.98
CA THR A 239 2.64 -4.28 7.35
C THR A 239 3.58 -3.95 6.18
N LEU A 240 3.28 -4.38 4.97
CA LEU A 240 4.20 -4.35 3.83
C LEU A 240 4.83 -2.98 3.57
N ILE A 241 4.05 -1.89 3.68
CA ILE A 241 4.58 -0.52 3.52
C ILE A 241 5.53 -0.16 4.66
N PHE A 242 5.20 -0.53 5.90
CA PHE A 242 6.09 -0.27 7.03
C PHE A 242 7.38 -1.08 6.92
N ASP A 243 7.32 -2.35 6.52
CA ASP A 243 8.52 -3.15 6.25
C ASP A 243 9.38 -2.52 5.16
N GLY A 244 8.76 -1.94 4.14
CA GLY A 244 9.44 -1.17 3.10
C GLY A 244 10.14 0.08 3.64
N LEU A 245 9.47 0.88 4.46
CA LEU A 245 10.07 2.07 5.11
C LEU A 245 11.24 1.69 6.01
N LEU A 246 11.09 0.61 6.80
CA LEU A 246 12.16 0.08 7.63
C LEU A 246 13.35 -0.42 6.79
N ALA A 247 13.09 -1.10 5.67
CA ALA A 247 14.14 -1.57 4.76
C ALA A 247 14.89 -0.41 4.09
N VAL A 248 14.18 0.66 3.70
CA VAL A 248 14.79 1.90 3.19
C VAL A 248 15.69 2.53 4.25
N GLN A 249 15.20 2.68 5.48
CA GLN A 249 15.97 3.27 6.57
C GLN A 249 17.21 2.43 6.91
N ALA A 250 17.08 1.12 6.98
CA ALA A 250 18.21 0.22 7.23
C ALA A 250 19.28 0.32 6.14
N ALA A 251 18.87 0.36 4.85
CA ALA A 251 19.79 0.52 3.73
C ALA A 251 20.54 1.88 3.74
N ARG A 252 19.88 2.94 4.23
CA ARG A 252 20.49 4.29 4.35
C ARG A 252 21.43 4.39 5.55
N SER A 253 21.15 3.67 6.64
CA SER A 253 21.97 3.68 7.86
C SER A 253 23.21 2.80 7.77
N GLY A 254 23.24 1.82 6.89
CA GLY A 254 24.38 0.92 6.65
C GLY A 254 25.40 1.46 5.63
N ARG A 255 25.21 2.66 5.13
CA ARG A 255 26.13 3.41 4.27
C ARG A 255 26.88 4.44 5.08
#